data_7d0f1be4efd2b970a81a26c008ddae40
#
_entry.id   7d0f1be4efd2b970a81a26c008ddae40
#
_cell.length_a   1.000
_cell.length_b   1.000
_cell.length_c   1.000
_cell.angle_alpha   90.00
_cell.angle_beta   90.00
_cell.angle_gamma   90.00
#
_symmetry.space_group_name_H-M   'P 1'
#
loop_
_entity.id
_entity.type
_entity.pdbx_description
1 polymer ?
#
loop_
_entity_poly.entity_id
_entity_poly.type
_entity_poly.pdbx_seq_one_letter_code
_entity_poly.pdbx_strand_id
1 'polypeptide(L)'
;MLSEYAVEPAAIGADWNTFRYLIEKFGADKGRLISRFPNKWERKVIQAAKDAGLSGVKLASVVERLHSGRHKVAGFNRTYNHETSWVDNAIREHGHRPFRAIVCGEGAVTCVEALAPDDCFDENAFFNAPISRDVARTSDDIAEALLLIALVADEIDIVDPYFDLRPARGNYTGPLTSLLGKLAAATPTPKVIKVNFRSHDSRPPPNILAQNAPALTNGILPQGYSLELYEWTEVLGGEDLHDRFFLTDVGGLMVGAGLAAVGAGETATFTLLDNTHAQQFRSRFSSNSTVYNRVGSAVRIHDDGSAELF
;
A
#
# COMPACT_ATOMS: atom_id res chain seq x y z
N MET A 1 3.35 -9.80 2.51
CA MET A 1 2.70 -9.17 3.66
C MET A 1 1.28 -8.79 3.33
N LEU A 2 1.07 -7.75 2.54
CA LEU A 2 -0.27 -7.43 2.05
C LEU A 2 -0.69 -8.45 0.98
N SER A 3 -1.94 -8.93 1.05
CA SER A 3 -2.48 -9.95 0.15
C SER A 3 -3.86 -9.55 -0.36
N GLU A 4 -4.16 -9.92 -1.60
CA GLU A 4 -5.44 -9.68 -2.25
C GLU A 4 -6.35 -10.90 -2.08
N TYR A 5 -7.60 -10.66 -1.68
CA TYR A 5 -8.63 -11.67 -1.50
C TYR A 5 -9.82 -11.37 -2.41
N ALA A 6 -10.35 -12.38 -3.09
CA ALA A 6 -11.65 -12.28 -3.73
C ALA A 6 -12.73 -12.62 -2.69
N VAL A 7 -13.70 -11.74 -2.49
CA VAL A 7 -14.81 -11.96 -1.54
C VAL A 7 -16.12 -11.81 -2.29
N GLU A 8 -16.92 -12.87 -2.31
CA GLU A 8 -18.22 -12.87 -2.97
C GLU A 8 -19.18 -11.90 -2.28
N PRO A 9 -19.79 -10.95 -3.02
CA PRO A 9 -20.74 -10.02 -2.42
C PRO A 9 -21.93 -10.71 -1.74
N ALA A 10 -22.43 -11.82 -2.28
CA ALA A 10 -23.53 -12.58 -1.71
C ALA A 10 -23.12 -13.27 -0.41
N ALA A 11 -21.88 -13.81 -0.33
CA ALA A 11 -21.40 -14.49 0.85
C ALA A 11 -21.20 -13.52 2.04
N ILE A 12 -20.54 -12.38 1.82
CA ILE A 12 -20.36 -11.39 2.90
C ILE A 12 -21.66 -10.65 3.25
N GLY A 13 -22.57 -10.47 2.27
CA GLY A 13 -23.86 -9.80 2.47
C GLY A 13 -24.98 -10.71 2.94
N ALA A 14 -24.74 -12.01 3.17
CA ALA A 14 -25.76 -13.02 3.48
C ALA A 14 -26.57 -12.69 4.75
N ASP A 15 -25.91 -12.15 5.78
CA ASP A 15 -26.55 -11.70 7.02
C ASP A 15 -25.65 -10.70 7.77
N TRP A 16 -26.23 -10.08 8.81
CA TRP A 16 -25.53 -9.07 9.61
C TRP A 16 -24.28 -9.61 10.36
N ASN A 17 -24.35 -10.81 10.90
CA ASN A 17 -23.26 -11.36 11.71
C ASN A 17 -22.08 -11.74 10.81
N THR A 18 -22.34 -12.38 9.67
CA THR A 18 -21.36 -12.68 8.64
C THR A 18 -20.70 -11.41 8.12
N PHE A 19 -21.48 -10.39 7.75
CA PHE A 19 -20.93 -9.11 7.31
C PHE A 19 -20.01 -8.49 8.37
N ARG A 20 -20.50 -8.34 9.60
CA ARG A 20 -19.74 -7.75 10.69
C ARG A 20 -18.46 -8.51 10.98
N TYR A 21 -18.54 -9.84 11.00
CA TYR A 21 -17.38 -10.69 11.24
C TYR A 21 -16.33 -10.52 10.15
N LEU A 22 -16.72 -10.72 8.89
CA LEU A 22 -15.77 -10.69 7.78
C LEU A 22 -15.15 -9.31 7.55
N ILE A 23 -15.95 -8.24 7.55
CA ILE A 23 -15.42 -6.90 7.25
C ILE A 23 -14.36 -6.44 8.25
N GLU A 24 -14.41 -6.93 9.51
CA GLU A 24 -13.40 -6.63 10.52
C GLU A 24 -12.12 -7.46 10.37
N LYS A 25 -12.17 -8.55 9.62
CA LYS A 25 -11.00 -9.38 9.32
C LYS A 25 -10.11 -8.80 8.22
N PHE A 26 -10.62 -7.82 7.45
CA PHE A 26 -9.89 -7.16 6.37
C PHE A 26 -9.39 -5.77 6.77
N GLY A 27 -8.25 -5.41 6.22
CA GLY A 27 -7.57 -4.14 6.39
C GLY A 27 -6.10 -4.23 5.98
N ALA A 28 -5.52 -3.11 5.55
CA ALA A 28 -4.10 -3.04 5.24
C ALA A 28 -3.25 -3.38 6.46
N ASP A 29 -3.68 -2.95 7.66
CA ASP A 29 -3.09 -3.27 8.95
C ASP A 29 -3.10 -4.77 9.30
N LYS A 30 -3.98 -5.53 8.67
CA LYS A 30 -4.12 -7.00 8.85
C LYS A 30 -3.49 -7.80 7.70
N GLY A 31 -2.86 -7.12 6.77
CA GLY A 31 -2.27 -7.75 5.59
C GLY A 31 -3.31 -8.27 4.58
N ARG A 32 -4.58 -7.93 4.72
CA ARG A 32 -5.69 -8.49 3.94
C ARG A 32 -6.52 -7.41 3.29
N LEU A 33 -6.54 -7.37 1.96
CA LEU A 33 -7.39 -6.46 1.19
C LEU A 33 -8.41 -7.24 0.36
N ILE A 34 -9.65 -6.80 0.42
CA ILE A 34 -10.71 -7.27 -0.47
C ILE A 34 -10.48 -6.65 -1.85
N SER A 35 -10.40 -7.48 -2.88
CA SER A 35 -10.43 -7.02 -4.26
C SER A 35 -11.79 -6.42 -4.59
N ARG A 36 -11.81 -5.19 -5.13
CA ARG A 36 -13.03 -4.58 -5.70
C ARG A 36 -13.37 -5.30 -7.01
N PHE A 37 -13.91 -6.46 -6.87
CA PHE A 37 -14.18 -7.40 -7.93
C PHE A 37 -15.64 -7.93 -7.85
N PRO A 38 -16.53 -7.46 -8.73
CA PRO A 38 -16.34 -6.46 -9.81
C PRO A 38 -16.17 -5.01 -9.31
N ASN A 39 -15.91 -4.07 -10.22
CA ASN A 39 -15.64 -2.64 -9.90
C ASN A 39 -16.70 -1.94 -9.02
N LYS A 40 -17.91 -2.48 -8.94
CA LYS A 40 -18.98 -1.97 -8.05
C LYS A 40 -19.26 -2.94 -6.89
N TRP A 41 -18.23 -3.60 -6.38
CA TRP A 41 -18.33 -4.63 -5.36
C TRP A 41 -19.14 -4.18 -4.14
N GLU A 42 -18.90 -2.99 -3.60
CA GLU A 42 -19.58 -2.45 -2.42
C GLU A 42 -21.10 -2.33 -2.66
N ARG A 43 -21.50 -1.90 -3.87
CA ARG A 43 -22.93 -1.82 -4.24
C ARG A 43 -23.57 -3.20 -4.31
N LYS A 44 -22.85 -4.21 -4.78
CA LYS A 44 -23.31 -5.59 -4.82
C LYS A 44 -23.47 -6.17 -3.42
N VAL A 45 -22.57 -5.86 -2.49
CA VAL A 45 -22.72 -6.25 -1.06
C VAL A 45 -23.96 -5.61 -0.44
N ILE A 46 -24.18 -4.30 -0.67
CA ILE A 46 -25.38 -3.60 -0.17
C ILE A 46 -26.65 -4.23 -0.75
N GLN A 47 -26.63 -4.58 -2.02
CA GLN A 47 -27.79 -5.25 -2.65
C GLN A 47 -28.01 -6.63 -2.05
N ALA A 48 -26.98 -7.46 -1.92
CA ALA A 48 -27.06 -8.78 -1.28
C ALA A 48 -27.61 -8.69 0.15
N ALA A 49 -27.16 -7.70 0.93
CA ALA A 49 -27.68 -7.47 2.27
C ALA A 49 -29.18 -7.12 2.29
N LYS A 50 -29.65 -6.32 1.32
CA LYS A 50 -31.10 -6.03 1.16
C LYS A 50 -31.88 -7.28 0.77
N ASP A 51 -31.37 -8.05 -0.18
CA ASP A 51 -32.01 -9.28 -0.67
C ASP A 51 -32.10 -10.34 0.44
N ALA A 52 -31.13 -10.34 1.36
CA ALA A 52 -31.13 -11.14 2.59
C ALA A 52 -32.04 -10.59 3.70
N GLY A 53 -32.77 -9.50 3.46
CA GLY A 53 -33.74 -8.92 4.40
C GLY A 53 -33.15 -7.94 5.43
N LEU A 54 -31.89 -7.53 5.28
CA LEU A 54 -31.33 -6.49 6.17
C LEU A 54 -32.00 -5.14 5.89
N SER A 55 -32.39 -4.47 6.97
CA SER A 55 -33.06 -3.16 6.91
C SER A 55 -32.69 -2.28 8.10
N GLY A 56 -33.16 -1.04 8.11
CA GLY A 56 -33.00 -0.10 9.22
C GLY A 56 -31.53 0.10 9.62
N VAL A 57 -31.24 0.05 10.90
CA VAL A 57 -29.91 0.34 11.49
C VAL A 57 -28.83 -0.64 10.97
N LYS A 58 -29.18 -1.92 10.79
CA LYS A 58 -28.21 -2.92 10.29
C LYS A 58 -27.76 -2.60 8.87
N LEU A 59 -28.68 -2.29 7.96
CA LEU A 59 -28.35 -1.91 6.59
C LEU A 59 -27.58 -0.58 6.55
N ALA A 60 -27.97 0.42 7.34
CA ALA A 60 -27.22 1.67 7.43
C ALA A 60 -25.78 1.45 7.88
N SER A 61 -25.55 0.57 8.86
CA SER A 61 -24.21 0.21 9.32
C SER A 61 -23.38 -0.52 8.27
N VAL A 62 -23.99 -1.38 7.44
CA VAL A 62 -23.30 -1.99 6.27
C VAL A 62 -22.80 -0.90 5.32
N VAL A 63 -23.67 0.05 4.97
CA VAL A 63 -23.34 1.15 4.05
C VAL A 63 -22.21 2.01 4.60
N GLU A 64 -22.30 2.40 5.88
CA GLU A 64 -21.29 3.23 6.54
C GLU A 64 -19.91 2.55 6.57
N ARG A 65 -19.85 1.26 6.98
CA ARG A 65 -18.60 0.50 7.05
C ARG A 65 -17.94 0.26 5.69
N LEU A 66 -18.74 0.12 4.63
CA LEU A 66 -18.22 0.01 3.27
C LEU A 66 -17.71 1.36 2.75
N HIS A 67 -18.35 2.48 3.07
CA HIS A 67 -17.90 3.80 2.67
C HIS A 67 -16.63 4.26 3.41
N SER A 68 -16.49 3.92 4.69
CA SER A 68 -15.29 4.22 5.48
C SER A 68 -14.14 3.24 5.24
N GLY A 69 -14.39 2.17 4.49
CA GLY A 69 -13.47 1.03 4.34
C GLY A 69 -12.42 1.14 3.23
N ARG A 70 -11.92 2.34 2.86
CA ARG A 70 -10.86 2.47 1.82
C ARG A 70 -9.62 1.63 2.12
N HIS A 71 -9.28 1.46 3.37
CA HIS A 71 -8.18 0.61 3.83
C HIS A 71 -8.49 -0.89 3.83
N LYS A 72 -9.73 -1.29 3.47
CA LYS A 72 -10.19 -2.70 3.44
C LYS A 72 -10.46 -3.20 2.03
N VAL A 73 -10.92 -2.33 1.12
CA VAL A 73 -11.34 -2.68 -0.25
C VAL A 73 -10.57 -1.86 -1.26
N ALA A 74 -9.91 -2.52 -2.20
CA ALA A 74 -9.07 -1.85 -3.17
C ALA A 74 -9.27 -2.36 -4.60
N GLY A 75 -9.00 -1.51 -5.58
CA GLY A 75 -9.00 -1.86 -6.99
C GLY A 75 -7.68 -2.49 -7.40
N PHE A 76 -7.74 -3.67 -8.01
CA PHE A 76 -6.57 -4.40 -8.49
C PHE A 76 -6.57 -4.63 -10.01
N ASN A 77 -7.37 -3.86 -10.74
CA ASN A 77 -7.49 -3.92 -12.21
C ASN A 77 -7.80 -5.34 -12.74
N ARG A 78 -8.69 -6.06 -12.03
CA ARG A 78 -9.18 -7.37 -12.45
C ARG A 78 -10.24 -7.23 -13.54
N THR A 79 -10.24 -8.14 -14.50
CA THR A 79 -11.28 -8.20 -15.54
C THR A 79 -12.52 -8.94 -15.04
N TYR A 80 -13.70 -8.50 -15.43
CA TYR A 80 -14.96 -9.12 -15.02
C TYR A 80 -15.91 -9.25 -16.21
N ASN A 81 -16.34 -10.49 -16.47
CA ASN A 81 -17.37 -10.78 -17.45
C ASN A 81 -18.76 -10.80 -16.77
N HIS A 82 -19.64 -9.91 -17.16
CA HIS A 82 -20.98 -9.78 -16.59
C HIS A 82 -21.96 -10.90 -17.05
N GLU A 83 -21.58 -11.69 -18.06
CA GLU A 83 -22.39 -12.79 -18.58
C GLU A 83 -22.15 -14.11 -17.84
N THR A 84 -21.13 -14.19 -17.00
CA THR A 84 -20.80 -15.37 -16.19
C THR A 84 -20.99 -15.11 -14.71
N SER A 85 -21.08 -16.17 -13.91
CA SER A 85 -21.25 -16.06 -12.46
C SER A 85 -20.05 -15.35 -11.81
N TRP A 86 -20.24 -14.85 -10.58
CA TRP A 86 -19.12 -14.27 -9.81
C TRP A 86 -18.03 -15.31 -9.58
N VAL A 87 -18.43 -16.54 -9.28
CA VAL A 87 -17.54 -17.67 -9.00
C VAL A 87 -16.67 -18.00 -10.23
N ASP A 88 -17.27 -18.11 -11.42
CA ASP A 88 -16.53 -18.37 -12.67
C ASP A 88 -15.51 -17.27 -12.96
N ASN A 89 -15.91 -16.01 -12.73
CA ASN A 89 -15.01 -14.88 -12.84
C ASN A 89 -13.84 -14.98 -11.84
N ALA A 90 -14.12 -15.33 -10.58
CA ALA A 90 -13.10 -15.47 -9.54
C ALA A 90 -12.10 -16.59 -9.86
N ILE A 91 -12.58 -17.75 -10.31
CA ILE A 91 -11.72 -18.88 -10.73
C ILE A 91 -10.84 -18.47 -11.92
N ARG A 92 -11.41 -17.85 -12.95
CA ARG A 92 -10.66 -17.40 -14.13
C ARG A 92 -9.57 -16.41 -13.75
N GLU A 93 -9.88 -15.40 -12.94
CA GLU A 93 -8.91 -14.39 -12.50
C GLU A 93 -7.86 -14.96 -11.56
N HIS A 94 -8.24 -15.92 -10.72
CA HIS A 94 -7.30 -16.67 -9.86
C HIS A 94 -6.28 -17.45 -10.69
N GLY A 95 -6.71 -18.05 -11.82
CA GLY A 95 -5.81 -18.76 -12.73
C GLY A 95 -4.80 -17.83 -13.44
N HIS A 96 -5.14 -16.57 -13.68
CA HIS A 96 -4.23 -15.60 -14.29
C HIS A 96 -3.28 -14.93 -13.26
N ARG A 97 -3.82 -14.49 -12.15
CA ARG A 97 -3.11 -13.89 -11.03
C ARG A 97 -3.76 -14.36 -9.73
N PRO A 98 -3.14 -15.27 -8.97
CA PRO A 98 -3.78 -15.89 -7.82
C PRO A 98 -4.21 -14.87 -6.75
N PHE A 99 -5.43 -14.99 -6.26
CA PHE A 99 -5.85 -14.42 -4.99
C PHE A 99 -5.20 -15.21 -3.85
N ARG A 100 -5.02 -14.62 -2.70
CA ARG A 100 -4.61 -15.35 -1.51
C ARG A 100 -5.65 -16.39 -1.10
N ALA A 101 -6.93 -15.99 -1.15
CA ALA A 101 -8.07 -16.88 -1.04
C ALA A 101 -9.29 -16.32 -1.77
N ILE A 102 -10.26 -17.20 -2.07
CA ILE A 102 -11.56 -16.86 -2.62
C ILE A 102 -12.60 -17.16 -1.54
N VAL A 103 -13.16 -16.12 -0.93
CA VAL A 103 -14.22 -16.26 0.08
C VAL A 103 -15.58 -16.25 -0.64
N CYS A 104 -16.32 -17.36 -0.58
CA CYS A 104 -17.59 -17.54 -1.28
C CYS A 104 -18.55 -18.44 -0.49
N GLY A 105 -19.78 -18.58 -0.97
CA GLY A 105 -20.75 -19.49 -0.37
C GLY A 105 -20.23 -20.92 -0.32
N GLU A 106 -20.66 -21.69 0.67
CA GLU A 106 -20.24 -23.09 0.89
C GLU A 106 -20.48 -23.95 -0.36
N GLY A 107 -19.45 -24.69 -0.77
CA GLY A 107 -19.52 -25.59 -1.93
C GLY A 107 -19.56 -24.89 -3.29
N ALA A 108 -19.47 -23.57 -3.34
CA ALA A 108 -19.53 -22.82 -4.62
C ALA A 108 -18.27 -23.02 -5.50
N VAL A 109 -17.11 -23.31 -4.88
CA VAL A 109 -15.80 -23.49 -5.53
C VAL A 109 -15.10 -24.72 -4.98
N THR A 110 -14.40 -25.47 -5.85
CA THR A 110 -13.66 -26.68 -5.48
C THR A 110 -12.14 -26.49 -5.48
N CYS A 111 -11.61 -25.25 -5.51
CA CYS A 111 -10.18 -25.04 -5.36
C CYS A 111 -9.76 -25.00 -3.88
N VAL A 112 -8.50 -25.29 -3.62
CA VAL A 112 -7.95 -25.40 -2.25
C VAL A 112 -7.97 -24.06 -1.51
N GLU A 113 -7.88 -22.96 -2.26
CA GLU A 113 -7.89 -21.58 -1.76
C GLU A 113 -9.32 -21.02 -1.57
N ALA A 114 -10.36 -21.83 -1.83
CA ALA A 114 -11.75 -21.43 -1.59
C ALA A 114 -12.09 -21.62 -0.10
N LEU A 115 -12.68 -20.60 0.51
CA LEU A 115 -13.07 -20.56 1.91
C LEU A 115 -14.53 -20.18 2.05
N ALA A 116 -15.25 -20.87 2.92
CA ALA A 116 -16.54 -20.36 3.39
C ALA A 116 -16.30 -19.18 4.37
N PRO A 117 -17.29 -18.29 4.60
CA PRO A 117 -17.18 -17.23 5.58
C PRO A 117 -16.70 -17.69 6.96
N ASP A 118 -17.16 -18.84 7.42
CA ASP A 118 -16.82 -19.39 8.72
C ASP A 118 -15.39 -19.94 8.79
N ASP A 119 -14.75 -20.23 7.64
CA ASP A 119 -13.34 -20.67 7.56
C ASP A 119 -12.35 -19.49 7.58
N CYS A 120 -12.83 -18.25 7.62
CA CYS A 120 -12.03 -17.03 7.59
C CYS A 120 -11.50 -16.66 8.99
N PHE A 121 -10.66 -17.51 9.59
CA PHE A 121 -10.02 -17.28 10.87
C PHE A 121 -8.49 -17.30 10.74
N ASP A 122 -7.79 -16.74 11.72
CA ASP A 122 -6.36 -16.44 11.60
C ASP A 122 -5.46 -17.69 11.57
N GLU A 123 -5.95 -18.84 12.04
CA GLU A 123 -5.24 -20.14 11.96
C GLU A 123 -5.38 -20.83 10.59
N ASN A 124 -6.33 -20.39 9.75
CA ASN A 124 -6.47 -20.94 8.42
C ASN A 124 -5.32 -20.47 7.52
N ALA A 125 -4.55 -21.40 6.97
CA ALA A 125 -3.34 -21.12 6.20
C ALA A 125 -3.59 -20.26 4.94
N PHE A 126 -4.76 -20.37 4.32
CA PHE A 126 -5.15 -19.57 3.15
C PHE A 126 -5.69 -18.19 3.54
N PHE A 127 -6.27 -18.08 4.73
CA PHE A 127 -6.77 -16.79 5.22
C PHE A 127 -5.69 -15.98 5.96
N ASN A 128 -4.75 -16.65 6.61
CA ASN A 128 -3.67 -15.99 7.35
C ASN A 128 -2.78 -15.17 6.41
N ALA A 129 -2.54 -13.92 6.78
CA ALA A 129 -1.59 -13.03 6.13
C ALA A 129 -0.59 -12.53 7.20
N PRO A 130 0.71 -12.88 7.09
CA PRO A 130 1.70 -12.43 8.06
C PRO A 130 1.84 -10.90 8.00
N ILE A 131 1.73 -10.26 9.16
CA ILE A 131 1.87 -8.80 9.31
C ILE A 131 3.34 -8.36 9.36
N SER A 132 4.27 -9.30 9.55
CA SER A 132 5.72 -9.05 9.57
C SER A 132 6.45 -10.14 8.81
N ARG A 133 7.50 -9.78 8.08
CA ARG A 133 8.42 -10.72 7.43
C ARG A 133 9.79 -10.10 7.23
N ASP A 134 10.80 -10.96 7.11
CA ASP A 134 12.11 -10.57 6.65
C ASP A 134 12.12 -10.51 5.11
N VAL A 135 12.67 -9.43 4.59
CA VAL A 135 12.80 -9.13 3.16
C VAL A 135 14.27 -9.02 2.83
N ALA A 136 14.74 -9.75 1.80
CA ALA A 136 16.10 -9.60 1.35
C ALA A 136 16.33 -8.17 0.84
N ARG A 137 17.49 -7.59 1.15
CA ARG A 137 17.81 -6.21 0.80
C ARG A 137 18.32 -6.09 -0.63
N THR A 138 17.65 -6.75 -1.57
CA THR A 138 17.82 -6.51 -3.01
C THR A 138 16.81 -5.47 -3.49
N SER A 139 17.09 -4.83 -4.62
CA SER A 139 16.16 -3.85 -5.20
C SER A 139 14.79 -4.45 -5.50
N ASP A 140 14.76 -5.67 -6.04
CA ASP A 140 13.52 -6.33 -6.45
C ASP A 140 12.72 -6.86 -5.26
N ASP A 141 13.37 -7.46 -4.25
CA ASP A 141 12.65 -7.97 -3.08
C ASP A 141 12.03 -6.85 -2.23
N ILE A 142 12.75 -5.72 -2.08
CA ILE A 142 12.22 -4.52 -1.43
C ILE A 142 11.03 -3.97 -2.22
N ALA A 143 11.16 -3.82 -3.54
CA ALA A 143 10.07 -3.34 -4.39
C ALA A 143 8.85 -4.25 -4.35
N GLU A 144 9.05 -5.57 -4.40
CA GLU A 144 7.96 -6.56 -4.32
C GLU A 144 7.23 -6.50 -2.96
N ALA A 145 7.98 -6.28 -1.88
CA ALA A 145 7.37 -6.13 -0.55
C ALA A 145 6.45 -4.91 -0.43
N LEU A 146 6.74 -3.84 -1.18
CA LEU A 146 6.00 -2.58 -1.16
C LEU A 146 4.93 -2.49 -2.25
N LEU A 147 5.04 -3.29 -3.32
CA LEU A 147 4.26 -3.12 -4.54
C LEU A 147 2.75 -3.08 -4.29
N LEU A 148 2.22 -4.02 -3.52
CA LEU A 148 0.78 -4.16 -3.38
C LEU A 148 0.14 -2.97 -2.63
N ILE A 149 0.79 -2.47 -1.57
CA ILE A 149 0.32 -1.29 -0.85
C ILE A 149 0.48 -0.02 -1.70
N ALA A 150 1.59 0.09 -2.43
CA ALA A 150 1.84 1.21 -3.34
C ALA A 150 0.85 1.23 -4.52
N LEU A 151 0.46 0.06 -5.04
CA LEU A 151 -0.50 -0.06 -6.15
C LEU A 151 -1.87 0.52 -5.79
N VAL A 152 -2.36 0.23 -4.58
CA VAL A 152 -3.71 0.61 -4.13
C VAL A 152 -3.78 2.00 -3.49
N ALA A 153 -2.65 2.61 -3.20
CA ALA A 153 -2.54 3.94 -2.59
C ALA A 153 -2.68 5.06 -3.63
N ASP A 154 -3.30 6.16 -3.24
CA ASP A 154 -3.30 7.41 -3.99
C ASP A 154 -2.07 8.27 -3.63
N GLU A 155 -1.60 8.18 -2.38
CA GLU A 155 -0.47 8.95 -1.85
C GLU A 155 0.57 8.02 -1.23
N ILE A 156 1.86 8.28 -1.52
CA ILE A 156 3.00 7.50 -1.05
C ILE A 156 4.01 8.44 -0.40
N ASP A 157 4.32 8.18 0.86
CA ASP A 157 5.32 8.88 1.65
C ASP A 157 6.40 7.90 2.12
N ILE A 158 7.61 8.02 1.60
CA ILE A 158 8.79 7.32 2.10
C ILE A 158 9.39 8.18 3.21
N VAL A 159 9.63 7.59 4.36
CA VAL A 159 10.39 8.19 5.46
C VAL A 159 11.65 7.36 5.65
N ASP A 160 12.79 7.92 5.34
CA ASP A 160 14.08 7.31 5.62
C ASP A 160 15.12 8.43 5.92
N PRO A 161 15.54 8.56 7.17
CA PRO A 161 16.47 9.62 7.60
C PRO A 161 17.76 9.67 6.78
N TYR A 162 18.16 8.53 6.25
CA TYR A 162 19.43 8.37 5.52
C TYR A 162 19.26 8.37 4.00
N PHE A 163 18.03 8.50 3.51
CA PHE A 163 17.76 8.50 2.06
C PHE A 163 18.65 9.50 1.32
N ASP A 164 19.28 9.04 0.25
CA ASP A 164 20.14 9.87 -0.59
C ASP A 164 20.12 9.34 -2.03
N LEU A 165 19.95 10.22 -3.01
CA LEU A 165 20.00 9.84 -4.42
C LEU A 165 21.44 9.62 -4.92
N ARG A 166 22.45 10.07 -4.18
CA ARG A 166 23.87 9.91 -4.57
C ARG A 166 24.33 8.46 -4.35
N PRO A 167 24.85 7.76 -5.36
CA PRO A 167 25.24 6.34 -5.24
C PRO A 167 26.27 6.07 -4.13
N ALA A 168 27.14 7.03 -3.83
CA ALA A 168 28.17 6.92 -2.78
C ALA A 168 27.59 6.86 -1.36
N ARG A 169 26.30 7.13 -1.18
CA ARG A 169 25.59 7.17 0.13
C ARG A 169 24.68 5.97 0.37
N GLY A 170 24.63 5.05 -0.56
CA GLY A 170 23.81 3.86 -0.51
C GLY A 170 22.97 3.66 -1.78
N ASN A 171 22.53 2.44 -2.02
CA ASN A 171 21.71 2.13 -3.18
C ASN A 171 20.21 2.31 -2.85
N TYR A 172 19.73 3.56 -2.76
CA TYR A 172 18.31 3.90 -2.62
C TYR A 172 17.59 3.94 -3.97
N THR A 173 18.33 4.26 -5.03
CA THR A 173 17.77 4.39 -6.38
C THR A 173 17.33 3.06 -6.97
N GLY A 174 18.04 1.97 -6.70
CA GLY A 174 17.68 0.64 -7.20
C GLY A 174 16.29 0.17 -6.79
N PRO A 175 15.97 0.09 -5.47
CA PRO A 175 14.62 -0.24 -5.01
C PRO A 175 13.54 0.71 -5.53
N LEU A 176 13.82 2.01 -5.57
CA LEU A 176 12.89 3.00 -6.11
C LEU A 176 12.61 2.75 -7.60
N THR A 177 13.64 2.54 -8.42
CA THR A 177 13.50 2.22 -9.84
C THR A 177 12.69 0.94 -10.06
N SER A 178 13.00 -0.12 -9.30
CA SER A 178 12.27 -1.39 -9.40
C SER A 178 10.80 -1.23 -9.01
N LEU A 179 10.50 -0.54 -7.89
CA LEU A 179 9.13 -0.30 -7.44
C LEU A 179 8.34 0.52 -8.46
N LEU A 180 8.89 1.64 -8.93
CA LEU A 180 8.20 2.53 -9.87
C LEU A 180 7.99 1.88 -11.23
N GLY A 181 8.96 1.08 -11.72
CA GLY A 181 8.81 0.29 -12.94
C GLY A 181 7.68 -0.73 -12.84
N LYS A 182 7.60 -1.45 -11.71
CA LYS A 182 6.50 -2.41 -11.44
C LYS A 182 5.15 -1.70 -11.33
N LEU A 183 5.08 -0.54 -10.67
CA LEU A 183 3.86 0.26 -10.56
C LEU A 183 3.39 0.75 -11.94
N ALA A 184 4.27 1.31 -12.75
CA ALA A 184 3.94 1.78 -14.09
C ALA A 184 3.45 0.65 -15.02
N ALA A 185 3.99 -0.56 -14.84
CA ALA A 185 3.51 -1.73 -15.57
C ALA A 185 2.12 -2.22 -15.08
N ALA A 186 1.80 -2.03 -13.80
CA ALA A 186 0.56 -2.53 -13.19
C ALA A 186 -0.61 -1.55 -13.28
N THR A 187 -0.36 -0.24 -13.39
CA THR A 187 -1.40 0.80 -13.46
C THR A 187 -0.99 1.94 -14.40
N PRO A 188 -1.94 2.44 -15.22
CA PRO A 188 -1.66 3.59 -16.08
C PRO A 188 -1.64 4.92 -15.33
N THR A 189 -1.99 4.95 -14.03
CA THR A 189 -2.07 6.18 -13.24
C THR A 189 -0.71 6.50 -12.64
N PRO A 190 -0.02 7.55 -13.08
CA PRO A 190 1.25 8.00 -12.49
C PRO A 190 1.06 8.42 -11.03
N LYS A 191 2.14 8.34 -10.27
CA LYS A 191 2.12 8.69 -8.84
C LYS A 191 3.18 9.73 -8.50
N VAL A 192 2.88 10.53 -7.50
CA VAL A 192 3.84 11.40 -6.80
C VAL A 192 4.39 10.63 -5.60
N ILE A 193 5.71 10.48 -5.54
CA ILE A 193 6.38 9.84 -4.42
C ILE A 193 7.02 10.92 -3.55
N LYS A 194 6.54 11.06 -2.33
CA LYS A 194 7.15 11.97 -1.35
C LYS A 194 8.22 11.22 -0.58
N VAL A 195 9.39 11.83 -0.43
CA VAL A 195 10.50 11.30 0.37
C VAL A 195 10.88 12.29 1.44
N ASN A 196 10.79 11.85 2.67
CA ASN A 196 11.08 12.62 3.87
C ASN A 196 12.38 12.09 4.49
N PHE A 197 13.40 12.93 4.59
CA PHE A 197 14.71 12.56 5.09
C PHE A 197 15.26 13.60 6.08
N ARG A 198 16.23 13.18 6.89
CA ARG A 198 16.85 14.00 7.90
C ARG A 198 17.88 14.95 7.30
N SER A 199 17.95 16.17 7.80
CA SER A 199 19.00 17.13 7.47
C SER A 199 20.36 16.64 7.97
N HIS A 200 21.38 16.87 7.15
CA HIS A 200 22.76 16.50 7.48
C HIS A 200 23.75 17.39 6.71
N ASP A 201 24.84 17.82 7.35
CA ASP A 201 25.85 18.72 6.78
C ASP A 201 26.47 18.26 5.45
N SER A 202 26.49 16.94 5.20
CA SER A 202 27.01 16.38 3.94
C SER A 202 26.02 16.42 2.78
N ARG A 203 24.76 16.86 3.00
CA ARG A 203 23.77 16.96 1.94
C ARG A 203 23.97 18.24 1.13
N PRO A 204 23.77 18.21 -0.18
CA PRO A 204 23.75 19.41 -0.99
C PRO A 204 22.53 20.26 -0.63
N PRO A 205 22.63 21.58 -0.66
CA PRO A 205 21.47 22.45 -0.55
C PRO A 205 20.41 22.14 -1.64
N PRO A 206 19.12 22.46 -1.41
CA PRO A 206 18.04 22.13 -2.35
C PRO A 206 18.25 22.60 -3.79
N ASN A 207 18.82 23.81 -3.98
CA ASN A 207 19.15 24.32 -5.30
C ASN A 207 20.22 23.50 -6.04
N ILE A 208 21.22 23.00 -5.32
CA ILE A 208 22.28 22.14 -5.90
C ILE A 208 21.71 20.76 -6.17
N LEU A 209 20.83 20.25 -5.30
CA LEU A 209 20.13 19.00 -5.53
C LEU A 209 19.27 19.08 -6.79
N ALA A 210 18.50 20.16 -6.96
CA ALA A 210 17.68 20.40 -8.15
C ALA A 210 18.53 20.48 -9.44
N GLN A 211 19.70 21.17 -9.40
CA GLN A 211 20.61 21.22 -10.56
C GLN A 211 21.17 19.84 -10.95
N ASN A 212 21.40 18.97 -9.98
CA ASN A 212 21.92 17.62 -10.22
C ASN A 212 20.84 16.58 -10.49
N ALA A 213 19.58 16.92 -10.33
CA ALA A 213 18.44 16.00 -10.48
C ALA A 213 18.46 15.22 -11.81
N PRO A 214 18.72 15.83 -12.99
CA PRO A 214 18.76 15.08 -14.25
C PRO A 214 19.74 13.90 -14.25
N ALA A 215 20.90 14.09 -13.61
CA ALA A 215 21.92 13.04 -13.51
C ALA A 215 21.58 12.00 -12.44
N LEU A 216 20.97 12.42 -11.33
CA LEU A 216 20.66 11.56 -10.18
C LEU A 216 19.43 10.69 -10.40
N THR A 217 18.49 11.12 -11.26
CA THR A 217 17.21 10.43 -11.49
C THR A 217 17.05 9.86 -12.89
N ASN A 218 18.12 9.88 -13.69
CA ASN A 218 18.09 9.30 -15.03
C ASN A 218 17.65 7.82 -15.00
N GLY A 219 16.54 7.53 -15.69
CA GLY A 219 15.97 6.19 -15.79
C GLY A 219 15.27 5.68 -14.51
N ILE A 220 15.07 6.52 -13.49
CA ILE A 220 14.38 6.14 -12.26
C ILE A 220 12.86 6.36 -12.37
N LEU A 221 12.44 7.52 -12.88
CA LEU A 221 11.04 7.91 -12.93
C LEU A 221 10.38 7.48 -14.24
N PRO A 222 9.35 6.62 -14.22
CA PRO A 222 8.54 6.35 -15.40
C PRO A 222 7.75 7.59 -15.83
N GLN A 223 7.24 7.58 -17.06
CA GLN A 223 6.50 8.69 -17.64
C GLN A 223 5.33 9.14 -16.75
N GLY A 224 5.25 10.44 -16.47
CA GLY A 224 4.23 11.08 -15.64
C GLY A 224 4.46 10.98 -14.13
N TYR A 225 5.43 10.18 -13.68
CA TYR A 225 5.77 10.10 -12.24
C TYR A 225 6.60 11.29 -11.81
N SER A 226 6.53 11.64 -10.54
CA SER A 226 7.39 12.65 -9.93
C SER A 226 7.85 12.25 -8.53
N LEU A 227 9.00 12.78 -8.13
CA LEU A 227 9.61 12.58 -6.82
C LEU A 227 9.67 13.93 -6.10
N GLU A 228 9.12 14.00 -4.91
CA GLU A 228 9.21 15.17 -4.04
C GLU A 228 10.12 14.89 -2.86
N LEU A 229 11.12 15.72 -2.65
CA LEU A 229 12.15 15.56 -1.64
C LEU A 229 11.99 16.61 -0.55
N TYR A 230 11.76 16.16 0.69
CA TYR A 230 11.54 17.01 1.85
C TYR A 230 12.63 16.74 2.90
N GLU A 231 13.37 17.79 3.25
CA GLU A 231 14.38 17.73 4.28
C GLU A 231 13.81 18.22 5.62
N TRP A 232 14.09 17.46 6.68
CA TRP A 232 13.56 17.72 8.01
C TRP A 232 14.67 17.75 9.07
N THR A 233 14.44 18.51 10.12
CA THR A 233 15.27 18.52 11.33
C THR A 233 14.39 18.37 12.57
N GLU A 234 14.96 17.83 13.63
CA GLU A 234 14.29 17.68 14.91
C GLU A 234 14.00 19.06 15.54
N VAL A 235 12.89 19.14 16.26
CA VAL A 235 12.65 20.25 17.19
C VAL A 235 13.57 20.08 18.39
N LEU A 236 14.13 21.17 18.90
CA LEU A 236 15.06 21.14 20.04
C LEU A 236 14.41 20.44 21.25
N GLY A 237 15.02 19.35 21.72
CA GLY A 237 14.49 18.52 22.79
C GLY A 237 13.31 17.63 22.39
N GLY A 238 12.98 17.57 21.10
CA GLY A 238 11.93 16.73 20.53
C GLY A 238 12.39 15.30 20.20
N GLU A 239 11.56 14.62 19.43
CA GLU A 239 11.77 13.23 19.01
C GLU A 239 12.87 13.16 17.92
N ASP A 240 13.76 12.18 18.02
CA ASP A 240 14.82 11.93 17.04
C ASP A 240 14.21 11.31 15.75
N LEU A 241 14.63 11.79 14.59
CA LEU A 241 14.23 11.27 13.30
C LEU A 241 15.17 10.12 12.89
N HIS A 242 14.85 8.90 13.30
CA HIS A 242 15.66 7.70 13.02
C HIS A 242 14.89 6.53 12.43
N ASP A 243 13.57 6.49 12.61
CA ASP A 243 12.71 5.41 12.13
C ASP A 243 12.46 5.51 10.62
N ARG A 244 12.18 4.37 10.02
CA ARG A 244 11.99 4.26 8.57
C ARG A 244 10.66 3.65 8.28
N PHE A 245 9.91 4.32 7.40
CA PHE A 245 8.55 3.94 7.06
C PHE A 245 8.29 4.04 5.56
N PHE A 246 7.39 3.22 5.09
CA PHE A 246 6.68 3.38 3.84
C PHE A 246 5.21 3.61 4.17
N LEU A 247 4.75 4.84 4.06
CA LEU A 247 3.42 5.28 4.49
C LEU A 247 2.55 5.61 3.28
N THR A 248 1.26 5.34 3.41
CA THR A 248 0.28 5.61 2.36
C THR A 248 -1.04 6.08 2.96
N ASP A 249 -1.97 6.54 2.12
CA ASP A 249 -3.33 6.88 2.53
C ASP A 249 -4.19 5.66 2.92
N VAL A 250 -3.73 4.43 2.61
CA VAL A 250 -4.45 3.18 2.93
C VAL A 250 -3.81 2.39 4.08
N GLY A 251 -2.57 2.69 4.47
CA GLY A 251 -1.85 1.99 5.54
C GLY A 251 -0.37 2.32 5.54
N GLY A 252 0.44 1.58 6.27
CA GLY A 252 1.88 1.81 6.35
C GLY A 252 2.67 0.58 6.75
N LEU A 253 3.97 0.68 6.52
CA LEU A 253 4.97 -0.31 6.87
C LEU A 253 6.11 0.35 7.64
N MET A 254 6.52 -0.26 8.73
CA MET A 254 7.83 -0.01 9.33
C MET A 254 8.88 -0.83 8.58
N VAL A 255 10.00 -0.19 8.23
CA VAL A 255 11.10 -0.79 7.45
C VAL A 255 12.37 -0.78 8.29
N GLY A 256 12.67 -1.87 8.98
CA GLY A 256 13.67 -1.93 10.04
C GLY A 256 15.06 -1.39 9.65
N ALA A 257 15.64 -1.87 8.54
CA ALA A 257 16.99 -1.46 8.10
C ALA A 257 16.97 -0.42 6.97
N GLY A 258 15.80 0.18 6.65
CA GLY A 258 15.63 1.16 5.58
C GLY A 258 15.49 0.55 4.18
N LEU A 259 15.33 1.45 3.20
CA LEU A 259 15.02 1.08 1.82
C LEU A 259 16.27 0.95 0.92
N ALA A 260 17.48 1.13 1.45
CA ALA A 260 18.69 0.93 0.66
C ALA A 260 18.95 -0.55 0.35
N ALA A 261 19.14 -0.89 -0.92
CA ALA A 261 19.62 -2.20 -1.30
C ALA A 261 21.09 -2.39 -0.92
N VAL A 262 21.42 -3.56 -0.39
CA VAL A 262 22.78 -3.94 0.03
C VAL A 262 23.19 -5.24 -0.67
N GLY A 263 22.31 -6.23 -0.69
CA GLY A 263 22.54 -7.52 -1.33
C GLY A 263 21.64 -8.62 -0.75
N ALA A 264 21.59 -9.76 -1.42
CA ALA A 264 20.71 -10.88 -1.05
C ALA A 264 21.07 -11.56 0.29
N GLY A 265 22.31 -11.37 0.76
CA GLY A 265 22.76 -11.91 2.07
C GLY A 265 22.29 -11.09 3.28
N GLU A 266 21.74 -9.90 3.06
CA GLU A 266 21.22 -9.02 4.09
C GLU A 266 19.70 -9.01 4.08
N THR A 267 19.08 -8.96 5.24
CA THR A 267 17.62 -8.84 5.37
C THR A 267 17.21 -7.63 6.19
N ALA A 268 16.00 -7.17 5.98
CA ALA A 268 15.33 -6.18 6.82
C ALA A 268 13.93 -6.70 7.17
N THR A 269 13.54 -6.54 8.44
CA THR A 269 12.18 -6.87 8.85
C THR A 269 11.24 -5.74 8.44
N PHE A 270 10.21 -6.07 7.66
CA PHE A 270 9.11 -5.18 7.29
C PHE A 270 7.89 -5.58 8.11
N THR A 271 7.25 -4.60 8.75
CA THR A 271 6.08 -4.84 9.60
C THR A 271 4.96 -3.87 9.24
N LEU A 272 3.74 -4.39 9.02
CA LEU A 272 2.55 -3.57 8.81
C LEU A 272 2.21 -2.79 10.09
N LEU A 273 1.89 -1.53 9.92
CA LEU A 273 1.43 -0.65 11.00
C LEU A 273 -0.10 -0.73 11.09
N ASP A 274 -0.64 -0.57 12.30
CA ASP A 274 -2.06 -0.26 12.40
C ASP A 274 -2.36 1.10 11.75
N ASN A 275 -3.60 1.26 11.27
CA ASN A 275 -3.97 2.44 10.49
C ASN A 275 -3.84 3.75 11.28
N THR A 276 -4.08 3.73 12.59
CA THR A 276 -3.98 4.93 13.44
C THR A 276 -2.53 5.38 13.52
N HIS A 277 -1.60 4.45 13.78
CA HIS A 277 -0.17 4.75 13.82
C HIS A 277 0.36 5.19 12.44
N ALA A 278 -0.05 4.52 11.37
CA ALA A 278 0.36 4.92 10.01
C ALA A 278 -0.03 6.38 9.70
N GLN A 279 -1.26 6.79 10.03
CA GLN A 279 -1.71 8.17 9.82
C GLN A 279 -1.04 9.16 10.79
N GLN A 280 -0.79 8.78 12.03
CA GLN A 280 -0.03 9.60 13.00
C GLN A 280 1.40 9.85 12.50
N PHE A 281 2.11 8.82 12.06
CA PHE A 281 3.46 9.00 11.50
C PHE A 281 3.44 9.87 10.25
N ARG A 282 2.48 9.67 9.36
CA ARG A 282 2.33 10.47 8.16
C ARG A 282 2.10 11.95 8.46
N SER A 283 1.30 12.26 9.48
CA SER A 283 1.02 13.64 9.90
C SER A 283 2.26 14.40 10.42
N ARG A 284 3.29 13.68 10.90
CA ARG A 284 4.56 14.28 11.40
C ARG A 284 5.37 14.95 10.28
N PHE A 285 5.11 14.59 9.01
CA PHE A 285 5.79 15.12 7.82
C PHE A 285 4.87 16.02 6.99
N SER A 286 3.94 16.70 7.66
CA SER A 286 3.05 17.68 7.05
C SER A 286 3.54 19.12 7.27
N SER A 287 3.04 20.07 6.48
CA SER A 287 3.36 21.50 6.63
C SER A 287 3.00 22.06 8.01
N ASN A 288 2.08 21.43 8.72
CA ASN A 288 1.62 21.83 10.06
C ASN A 288 2.21 20.96 11.17
N SER A 289 3.28 20.22 10.88
CA SER A 289 3.94 19.38 11.88
C SER A 289 4.50 20.21 13.04
N THR A 290 4.34 19.69 14.25
CA THR A 290 4.99 20.22 15.47
C THR A 290 6.11 19.30 15.97
N VAL A 291 6.34 18.17 15.28
CA VAL A 291 7.33 17.15 15.67
C VAL A 291 8.66 17.41 14.98
N TYR A 292 8.62 17.74 13.70
CA TYR A 292 9.80 18.04 12.88
C TYR A 292 9.63 19.39 12.18
N ASN A 293 10.75 20.11 11.98
CA ASN A 293 10.79 21.34 11.21
C ASN A 293 11.27 21.06 9.79
N ARG A 294 10.55 21.55 8.78
CA ARG A 294 11.01 21.49 7.40
C ARG A 294 12.22 22.42 7.19
N VAL A 295 13.25 21.92 6.52
CA VAL A 295 14.46 22.68 6.19
C VAL A 295 14.39 23.17 4.75
N GLY A 296 14.29 24.47 4.57
CA GLY A 296 14.28 25.10 3.24
C GLY A 296 13.11 24.72 2.35
N SER A 297 13.30 24.88 1.04
CA SER A 297 12.34 24.50 0.01
C SER A 297 12.42 23.00 -0.28
N ALA A 298 11.29 22.39 -0.59
CA ALA A 298 11.28 21.03 -1.15
C ALA A 298 11.73 21.07 -2.62
N VAL A 299 12.17 19.92 -3.13
CA VAL A 299 12.58 19.73 -4.53
C VAL A 299 11.61 18.76 -5.17
N ARG A 300 10.92 19.17 -6.23
CA ARG A 300 10.16 18.23 -7.09
C ARG A 300 10.97 17.93 -8.33
N ILE A 301 11.09 16.64 -8.66
CA ILE A 301 11.79 16.13 -9.81
C ILE A 301 10.77 15.40 -10.70
N HIS A 302 10.77 15.72 -11.98
CA HIS A 302 9.89 15.14 -12.99
C HIS A 302 10.57 14.00 -13.75
N ASP A 303 9.78 13.24 -14.50
CA ASP A 303 10.25 12.09 -15.29
C ASP A 303 11.23 12.47 -16.41
N ASP A 304 11.18 13.71 -16.89
CA ASP A 304 12.15 14.26 -17.86
C ASP A 304 13.47 14.73 -17.21
N GLY A 305 13.59 14.59 -15.89
CA GLY A 305 14.72 15.04 -15.10
C GLY A 305 14.68 16.52 -14.73
N SER A 306 13.73 17.31 -15.22
CA SER A 306 13.56 18.70 -14.77
C SER A 306 13.24 18.74 -13.28
N ALA A 307 13.66 19.79 -12.60
CA ALA A 307 13.39 19.96 -11.17
C ALA A 307 13.07 21.39 -10.81
N GLU A 308 12.18 21.55 -9.83
CA GLU A 308 11.73 22.83 -9.28
C GLU A 308 11.80 22.85 -7.75
N LEU A 309 11.96 24.04 -7.20
CA LEU A 309 11.85 24.31 -5.75
C LEU A 309 10.45 24.82 -5.44
N PHE A 310 9.84 24.36 -4.33
CA PHE A 310 8.48 24.78 -3.96
C PHE A 310 8.25 24.77 -2.43
#